data_d78335419907b822c6eee760bed8a29b
#
_entry.id   d78335419907b822c6eee760bed8a29b
#
_cell.length_a   1.000
_cell.length_b   1.000
_cell.length_c   1.000
_cell.angle_alpha   90.00
_cell.angle_beta   90.00
_cell.angle_gamma   90.00
#
_symmetry.space_group_name_H-M   'P 1'
#
loop_
_entity.id
_entity.type
_entity.pdbx_description
1 polymer ?
#
loop_
_entity_poly.entity_id
_entity_poly.type
_entity_poly.pdbx_seq_one_letter_code
_entity_poly.pdbx_strand_id
1 'polypeptide(L)'
;KLNLFLHITGRRADGYHELQTVCQMLDWGDELRFSLRDDGVIQLENPQVDVPSDQDLTVRAARLLQTHSQTPQGANIHLTKRIPTGAGLGGGSSDAATVLVALNHLWGVHLPTVQLAELGRQLGADVPVFVQGHTAWAEGVGERLTPVSLPQQWFFIVKPAVHIATAKLF
;
A
#
# COMPACT_ATOMS: atom_id res chain seq x y z
N LYS A 1 -7.67 5.13 -0.67
CA LYS A 1 -7.68 6.35 0.17
C LYS A 1 -7.79 7.61 -0.66
N LEU A 2 -8.26 8.71 -0.03
CA LEU A 2 -8.13 10.08 -0.51
C LEU A 2 -7.20 10.86 0.41
N ASN A 3 -6.36 11.73 -0.15
CA ASN A 3 -5.77 12.81 0.62
C ASN A 3 -6.76 13.98 0.55
N LEU A 4 -7.42 14.31 1.68
CA LEU A 4 -8.43 15.38 1.71
C LEU A 4 -7.81 16.75 1.45
N PHE A 5 -6.55 16.89 1.80
CA PHE A 5 -5.63 17.98 1.42
C PHE A 5 -4.20 17.45 1.52
N LEU A 6 -3.24 18.19 1.01
CA LEU A 6 -1.82 17.91 1.20
C LEU A 6 -1.07 19.23 1.27
N HIS A 7 -0.45 19.49 2.43
CA HIS A 7 0.43 20.63 2.63
C HIS A 7 1.87 20.15 2.65
N ILE A 8 2.73 20.79 1.88
CA ILE A 8 4.18 20.65 2.00
C ILE A 8 4.63 21.64 3.07
N THR A 9 5.18 21.15 4.17
CA THR A 9 5.56 21.95 5.33
C THR A 9 7.06 22.24 5.39
N GLY A 10 7.85 21.49 4.62
CA GLY A 10 9.29 21.70 4.57
C GLY A 10 9.97 20.77 3.55
N ARG A 11 11.27 21.01 3.35
CA ARG A 11 12.14 20.12 2.59
C ARG A 11 13.29 19.65 3.48
N ARG A 12 13.50 18.36 3.55
CA ARG A 12 14.56 17.73 4.34
C ARG A 12 15.89 17.79 3.60
N ALA A 13 16.98 17.64 4.35
CA ALA A 13 18.33 17.59 3.79
C ALA A 13 18.56 16.37 2.88
N ASP A 14 17.80 15.28 3.09
CA ASP A 14 17.82 14.08 2.25
C ASP A 14 17.02 14.22 0.94
N GLY A 15 16.43 15.42 0.70
CA GLY A 15 15.68 15.75 -0.51
C GLY A 15 14.19 15.43 -0.45
N TYR A 16 13.71 14.71 0.57
CA TYR A 16 12.29 14.46 0.78
C TYR A 16 11.57 15.70 1.27
N HIS A 17 10.27 15.79 0.94
CA HIS A 17 9.41 16.85 1.44
C HIS A 17 8.66 16.39 2.68
N GLU A 18 8.67 17.22 3.71
CA GLU A 18 7.76 17.07 4.84
C GLU A 18 6.37 17.52 4.44
N LEU A 19 5.38 16.75 4.84
CA LEU A 19 3.99 17.01 4.49
C LEU A 19 3.06 16.86 5.71
N GLN A 20 1.88 17.42 5.54
CA GLN A 20 0.72 17.16 6.40
C GLN A 20 -0.48 16.86 5.52
N THR A 21 -1.21 15.79 5.84
CA THR A 21 -2.42 15.39 5.11
C THR A 21 -3.35 14.59 6.01
N VAL A 22 -4.61 14.52 5.62
CA VAL A 22 -5.55 13.50 6.13
C VAL A 22 -5.74 12.45 5.05
N CYS A 23 -5.32 11.23 5.35
CA CYS A 23 -5.58 10.07 4.53
C CYS A 23 -6.95 9.47 4.91
N GLN A 24 -7.99 9.78 4.14
CA GLN A 24 -9.33 9.23 4.31
C GLN A 24 -9.42 7.86 3.65
N MET A 25 -9.70 6.82 4.43
CA MET A 25 -10.00 5.49 3.88
C MET A 25 -11.34 5.49 3.15
N LEU A 26 -11.41 4.71 2.08
CA LEU A 26 -12.61 4.47 1.30
C LEU A 26 -13.05 3.01 1.51
N ASP A 27 -14.33 2.76 1.41
CA ASP A 27 -14.93 1.41 1.37
C ASP A 27 -14.91 0.79 -0.04
N TRP A 28 -14.13 1.38 -0.95
CA TRP A 28 -13.91 0.92 -2.31
C TRP A 28 -12.45 0.51 -2.48
N GLY A 29 -12.22 -0.74 -2.83
CA GLY A 29 -10.88 -1.34 -2.91
C GLY A 29 -10.77 -2.45 -3.95
N ASP A 30 -9.55 -2.88 -4.19
CA ASP A 30 -9.21 -4.05 -4.97
C ASP A 30 -9.52 -5.32 -4.14
N GLU A 31 -9.63 -6.47 -4.80
CA GLU A 31 -9.87 -7.76 -4.14
C GLU A 31 -8.66 -8.66 -4.36
N LEU A 32 -8.13 -9.23 -3.27
CA LEU A 32 -7.05 -10.19 -3.32
C LEU A 32 -7.49 -11.53 -2.73
N ARG A 33 -7.15 -12.61 -3.43
CA ARG A 33 -7.33 -13.98 -2.95
C ARG A 33 -5.98 -14.65 -2.85
N PHE A 34 -5.82 -15.49 -1.83
CA PHE A 34 -4.56 -16.16 -1.53
C PHE A 34 -4.77 -17.66 -1.42
N SER A 35 -3.83 -18.45 -1.96
CA SER A 35 -3.66 -19.85 -1.62
C SER A 35 -2.21 -20.14 -1.26
N LEU A 36 -2.00 -20.90 -0.21
CA LEU A 36 -0.65 -21.23 0.27
C LEU A 36 0.04 -22.24 -0.65
N ARG A 37 1.37 -22.18 -0.66
CA ARG A 37 2.25 -23.08 -1.39
C ARG A 37 3.38 -23.54 -0.45
N ASP A 38 3.77 -24.80 -0.56
CA ASP A 38 4.84 -25.38 0.25
C ASP A 38 6.21 -25.34 -0.46
N ASP A 39 6.23 -24.86 -1.72
CA ASP A 39 7.44 -24.81 -2.55
C ASP A 39 8.20 -23.46 -2.49
N GLY A 40 7.75 -22.52 -1.64
CA GLY A 40 8.35 -21.21 -1.48
C GLY A 40 8.12 -20.23 -2.63
N VAL A 41 7.37 -20.62 -3.68
CA VAL A 41 7.16 -19.79 -4.87
C VAL A 41 6.09 -18.73 -4.59
N ILE A 42 6.38 -17.48 -4.93
CA ILE A 42 5.40 -16.39 -4.97
C ILE A 42 4.96 -16.21 -6.42
N GLN A 43 3.67 -16.41 -6.68
CA GLN A 43 3.08 -16.31 -8.00
C GLN A 43 1.87 -15.39 -8.00
N LEU A 44 1.91 -14.35 -8.84
CA LEU A 44 0.74 -13.55 -9.19
C LEU A 44 0.05 -14.20 -10.39
N GLU A 45 -1.18 -14.69 -10.22
CA GLU A 45 -1.88 -15.50 -11.23
C GLU A 45 -2.38 -14.68 -12.42
N ASN A 46 -2.70 -13.40 -12.18
CA ASN A 46 -3.22 -12.48 -13.19
C ASN A 46 -2.45 -11.15 -13.15
N PRO A 47 -1.17 -11.15 -13.57
CA PRO A 47 -0.34 -9.97 -13.54
C PRO A 47 -0.93 -8.84 -14.41
N GLN A 48 -0.70 -7.60 -13.99
CA GLN A 48 -1.06 -6.41 -14.79
C GLN A 48 -0.20 -6.39 -16.06
N VAL A 49 -0.83 -6.18 -17.20
CA VAL A 49 -0.16 -6.24 -18.53
C VAL A 49 1.02 -5.27 -18.63
N ASP A 50 0.91 -4.11 -17.99
CA ASP A 50 1.89 -3.02 -18.11
C ASP A 50 2.90 -2.97 -16.95
N VAL A 51 2.87 -3.94 -16.00
CA VAL A 51 3.74 -3.96 -14.83
C VAL A 51 4.55 -5.26 -14.82
N PRO A 52 5.88 -5.20 -14.98
CA PRO A 52 6.72 -6.38 -14.81
C PRO A 52 6.52 -7.00 -13.43
N SER A 53 6.48 -8.33 -13.36
CA SER A 53 6.15 -9.07 -12.12
C SER A 53 7.11 -8.75 -10.95
N ASP A 54 8.36 -8.44 -11.24
CA ASP A 54 9.37 -8.05 -10.25
C ASP A 54 9.18 -6.62 -9.73
N GLN A 55 8.44 -5.79 -10.45
CA GLN A 55 8.10 -4.42 -10.08
C GLN A 55 6.72 -4.32 -9.43
N ASP A 56 5.89 -5.36 -9.56
CA ASP A 56 4.56 -5.39 -8.94
C ASP A 56 4.66 -5.35 -7.42
N LEU A 57 4.01 -4.35 -6.81
CA LEU A 57 4.06 -4.15 -5.36
C LEU A 57 3.48 -5.32 -4.57
N THR A 58 2.54 -6.07 -5.15
CA THR A 58 1.93 -7.27 -4.57
C THR A 58 2.99 -8.37 -4.41
N VAL A 59 3.74 -8.65 -5.48
CA VAL A 59 4.82 -9.65 -5.49
C VAL A 59 5.97 -9.20 -4.59
N ARG A 60 6.34 -7.92 -4.66
CA ARG A 60 7.42 -7.35 -3.83
C ARG A 60 7.08 -7.42 -2.35
N ALA A 61 5.84 -7.15 -1.97
CA ALA A 61 5.37 -7.24 -0.59
C ALA A 61 5.47 -8.68 -0.05
N ALA A 62 5.01 -9.66 -0.84
CA ALA A 62 5.10 -11.06 -0.47
C ALA A 62 6.57 -11.51 -0.28
N ARG A 63 7.44 -11.18 -1.24
CA ARG A 63 8.88 -11.51 -1.16
C ARG A 63 9.58 -10.83 0.01
N LEU A 64 9.23 -9.57 0.29
CA LEU A 64 9.79 -8.83 1.42
C LEU A 64 9.46 -9.49 2.76
N LEU A 65 8.19 -9.87 2.96
CA LEU A 65 7.76 -10.57 4.16
C LEU A 65 8.37 -11.97 4.25
N GLN A 66 8.42 -12.72 3.14
CA GLN A 66 9.03 -14.05 3.07
C GLN A 66 10.51 -13.99 3.48
N THR A 67 11.26 -13.04 2.94
CA THR A 67 12.69 -12.86 3.28
C THR A 67 12.86 -12.44 4.74
N HIS A 68 12.04 -11.52 5.24
CA HIS A 68 12.10 -11.04 6.61
C HIS A 68 11.82 -12.15 7.64
N SER A 69 10.80 -12.96 7.36
CA SER A 69 10.38 -14.04 8.27
C SER A 69 11.14 -15.34 8.09
N GLN A 70 11.91 -15.47 7.01
CA GLN A 70 12.60 -16.70 6.62
C GLN A 70 11.67 -17.91 6.49
N THR A 71 10.39 -17.68 6.18
CA THR A 71 9.42 -18.76 5.97
C THR A 71 9.73 -19.52 4.68
N PRO A 72 9.63 -20.85 4.65
CA PRO A 72 9.75 -21.63 3.44
C PRO A 72 8.47 -21.60 2.59
N GLN A 73 7.38 -21.03 3.11
CA GLN A 73 6.09 -21.02 2.43
C GLN A 73 6.05 -20.02 1.30
N GLY A 74 5.34 -20.36 0.24
CA GLY A 74 4.98 -19.50 -0.87
C GLY A 74 3.49 -19.16 -0.87
N ALA A 75 3.05 -18.46 -1.91
CA ALA A 75 1.64 -18.15 -2.12
C ALA A 75 1.32 -17.92 -3.60
N ASN A 76 0.16 -18.38 -4.04
CA ASN A 76 -0.50 -17.82 -5.21
C ASN A 76 -1.35 -16.63 -4.76
N ILE A 77 -1.30 -15.57 -5.53
CA ILE A 77 -2.01 -14.33 -5.30
C ILE A 77 -2.84 -14.02 -6.54
N HIS A 78 -4.14 -13.89 -6.37
CA HIS A 78 -5.05 -13.45 -7.42
C HIS A 78 -5.54 -12.04 -7.10
N LEU A 79 -5.26 -11.08 -7.98
CA LEU A 79 -5.58 -9.67 -7.80
C LEU A 79 -6.67 -9.23 -8.77
N THR A 80 -7.81 -8.81 -8.26
CA THR A 80 -8.87 -8.17 -9.05
C THR A 80 -8.84 -6.67 -8.84
N LYS A 81 -8.32 -5.94 -9.84
CA LYS A 81 -8.22 -4.48 -9.80
C LYS A 81 -9.57 -3.82 -10.04
N ARG A 82 -9.92 -2.90 -9.11
CA ARG A 82 -11.07 -1.99 -9.22
C ARG A 82 -10.62 -0.54 -9.15
N ILE A 83 -9.54 -0.27 -8.40
CA ILE A 83 -8.96 1.06 -8.27
C ILE A 83 -8.12 1.37 -9.51
N PRO A 84 -8.41 2.45 -10.24
CA PRO A 84 -7.66 2.82 -11.43
C PRO A 84 -6.18 3.08 -11.12
N THR A 85 -5.29 2.49 -11.91
CA THR A 85 -3.84 2.71 -11.77
C THR A 85 -3.48 4.17 -12.07
N GLY A 86 -2.57 4.75 -11.27
CA GLY A 86 -2.10 6.12 -11.44
C GLY A 86 -3.15 7.20 -11.12
N ALA A 87 -4.18 6.88 -10.33
CA ALA A 87 -5.24 7.80 -9.94
C ALA A 87 -4.95 8.60 -8.64
N GLY A 88 -3.78 8.42 -8.01
CA GLY A 88 -3.49 9.03 -6.71
C GLY A 88 -4.23 8.41 -5.52
N LEU A 89 -5.00 7.35 -5.75
CA LEU A 89 -5.81 6.68 -4.73
C LEU A 89 -5.02 5.67 -3.89
N GLY A 90 -3.77 5.39 -4.24
CA GLY A 90 -2.91 4.47 -3.52
C GLY A 90 -3.28 2.98 -3.71
N GLY A 91 -3.92 2.61 -4.84
CA GLY A 91 -4.36 1.23 -5.08
C GLY A 91 -3.24 0.20 -4.94
N GLY A 92 -2.10 0.38 -5.60
CA GLY A 92 -0.96 -0.54 -5.49
C GLY A 92 -0.37 -0.61 -4.07
N SER A 93 -0.37 0.52 -3.33
CA SER A 93 0.06 0.54 -1.93
C SER A 93 -0.93 -0.20 -1.01
N SER A 94 -2.23 -0.10 -1.31
CA SER A 94 -3.28 -0.86 -0.64
C SER A 94 -3.12 -2.37 -0.89
N ASP A 95 -2.84 -2.76 -2.13
CA ASP A 95 -2.60 -4.17 -2.49
C ASP A 95 -1.39 -4.72 -1.73
N ALA A 96 -0.27 -3.99 -1.73
CA ALA A 96 0.94 -4.37 -0.98
C ALA A 96 0.67 -4.52 0.53
N ALA A 97 -0.05 -3.58 1.12
CA ALA A 97 -0.42 -3.65 2.54
C ALA A 97 -1.30 -4.87 2.82
N THR A 98 -2.29 -5.14 1.95
CA THR A 98 -3.17 -6.31 2.06
C THR A 98 -2.35 -7.60 2.00
N VAL A 99 -1.37 -7.69 1.11
CA VAL A 99 -0.45 -8.85 1.03
C VAL A 99 0.34 -9.01 2.32
N LEU A 100 0.95 -7.94 2.83
CA LEU A 100 1.72 -8.00 4.09
C LEU A 100 0.85 -8.50 5.24
N VAL A 101 -0.35 -7.95 5.41
CA VAL A 101 -1.26 -8.32 6.52
C VAL A 101 -1.77 -9.75 6.34
N ALA A 102 -2.24 -10.11 5.15
CA ALA A 102 -2.80 -11.43 4.89
C ALA A 102 -1.76 -12.54 5.03
N LEU A 103 -0.59 -12.38 4.40
CA LEU A 103 0.46 -13.40 4.44
C LEU A 103 1.14 -13.48 5.82
N ASN A 104 1.23 -12.37 6.56
CA ASN A 104 1.66 -12.39 7.95
C ASN A 104 0.79 -13.33 8.82
N HIS A 105 -0.51 -13.32 8.58
CA HIS A 105 -1.44 -14.23 9.24
C HIS A 105 -1.36 -15.66 8.68
N LEU A 106 -1.46 -15.79 7.36
CA LEU A 106 -1.55 -17.09 6.68
C LEU A 106 -0.26 -17.93 6.84
N TRP A 107 0.90 -17.31 6.86
CA TRP A 107 2.19 -17.97 7.11
C TRP A 107 2.51 -18.16 8.61
N GLY A 108 1.65 -17.69 9.50
CA GLY A 108 1.86 -17.79 10.95
C GLY A 108 3.06 -16.98 11.46
N VAL A 109 3.42 -15.90 10.76
CA VAL A 109 4.56 -15.05 11.14
C VAL A 109 4.22 -14.17 12.35
N HIS A 110 3.01 -13.65 12.41
CA HIS A 110 2.45 -12.87 13.53
C HIS A 110 3.26 -11.63 13.93
N LEU A 111 3.88 -10.94 12.97
CA LEU A 111 4.48 -9.64 13.23
C LEU A 111 3.42 -8.63 13.69
N PRO A 112 3.73 -7.79 14.69
CA PRO A 112 2.83 -6.71 15.08
C PRO A 112 2.68 -5.67 13.97
N THR A 113 1.53 -4.97 13.97
CA THR A 113 1.18 -3.98 12.93
C THR A 113 2.27 -2.92 12.71
N VAL A 114 2.96 -2.50 13.78
CA VAL A 114 4.06 -1.52 13.69
C VAL A 114 5.22 -2.05 12.82
N GLN A 115 5.60 -3.32 12.99
CA GLN A 115 6.67 -3.93 12.19
C GLN A 115 6.24 -4.14 10.74
N LEU A 116 4.99 -4.53 10.50
CA LEU A 116 4.44 -4.61 9.14
C LEU A 116 4.40 -3.25 8.44
N ALA A 117 4.05 -2.19 9.16
CA ALA A 117 4.07 -0.83 8.64
C ALA A 117 5.49 -0.38 8.26
N GLU A 118 6.49 -0.72 9.08
CA GLU A 118 7.90 -0.42 8.78
C GLU A 118 8.41 -1.20 7.55
N LEU A 119 8.04 -2.47 7.39
CA LEU A 119 8.30 -3.22 6.17
C LEU A 119 7.59 -2.57 4.98
N GLY A 120 6.33 -2.18 5.15
CA GLY A 120 5.53 -1.52 4.11
C GLY A 120 6.15 -0.20 3.63
N ARG A 121 6.78 0.55 4.52
CA ARG A 121 7.48 1.80 4.19
C ARG A 121 8.58 1.61 3.13
N GLN A 122 9.24 0.46 3.09
CA GLN A 122 10.24 0.11 2.09
C GLN A 122 9.65 -0.09 0.68
N LEU A 123 8.34 -0.36 0.60
CA LEU A 123 7.62 -0.55 -0.66
C LEU A 123 7.03 0.76 -1.18
N GLY A 124 6.61 1.65 -0.29
CA GLY A 124 6.05 2.94 -0.65
C GLY A 124 5.53 3.73 0.55
N ALA A 125 5.54 5.06 0.43
CA ALA A 125 5.15 5.98 1.51
C ALA A 125 3.70 5.80 1.99
N ASP A 126 2.80 5.39 1.09
CA ASP A 126 1.38 5.17 1.41
C ASP A 126 1.09 3.78 2.03
N VAL A 127 2.02 2.80 1.94
CA VAL A 127 1.76 1.44 2.44
C VAL A 127 1.48 1.40 3.95
N PRO A 128 2.20 2.15 4.81
CA PRO A 128 1.94 2.14 6.25
C PRO A 128 0.51 2.53 6.64
N VAL A 129 -0.11 3.50 5.97
CA VAL A 129 -1.48 3.91 6.30
C VAL A 129 -2.50 2.81 5.98
N PHE A 130 -2.26 2.03 4.92
CA PHE A 130 -3.10 0.87 4.58
C PHE A 130 -2.86 -0.32 5.51
N VAL A 131 -1.63 -0.53 5.98
CA VAL A 131 -1.33 -1.56 6.99
C VAL A 131 -2.06 -1.24 8.31
N GLN A 132 -2.15 0.02 8.70
CA GLN A 132 -2.92 0.44 9.87
C GLN A 132 -4.44 0.33 9.66
N GLY A 133 -4.92 0.45 8.43
CA GLY A 133 -6.31 0.16 8.05
C GLY A 133 -7.35 1.18 8.52
N HIS A 134 -6.97 2.39 8.91
CA HIS A 134 -7.89 3.44 9.34
C HIS A 134 -7.51 4.81 8.80
N THR A 135 -8.50 5.71 8.77
CA THR A 135 -8.30 7.12 8.44
C THR A 135 -7.35 7.76 9.44
N ALA A 136 -6.33 8.47 8.94
CA ALA A 136 -5.27 9.02 9.75
C ALA A 136 -4.83 10.40 9.29
N TRP A 137 -4.45 11.23 10.26
CA TRP A 137 -3.58 12.37 10.07
C TRP A 137 -2.15 11.86 9.85
N ALA A 138 -1.53 12.28 8.77
CA ALA A 138 -0.19 11.86 8.39
C ALA A 138 0.75 13.07 8.35
N GLU A 139 1.93 12.91 8.92
CA GLU A 139 3.00 13.90 8.99
C GLU A 139 4.36 13.29 8.61
N GLY A 140 5.40 14.13 8.59
CA GLY A 140 6.73 13.73 8.15
C GLY A 140 6.74 13.55 6.64
N VAL A 141 7.26 12.44 6.15
CA VAL A 141 7.14 12.03 4.73
C VAL A 141 5.91 11.13 4.50
N GLY A 142 4.95 11.13 5.46
CA GLY A 142 3.73 10.32 5.45
C GLY A 142 3.75 9.13 6.42
N GLU A 143 4.82 8.95 7.18
CA GLU A 143 5.03 7.81 8.08
C GLU A 143 4.49 8.01 9.50
N ARG A 144 4.34 9.25 9.96
CA ARG A 144 3.80 9.54 11.29
C ARG A 144 2.28 9.63 11.21
N LEU A 145 1.62 8.58 11.64
CA LEU A 145 0.18 8.39 11.48
C LEU A 145 -0.52 8.49 12.84
N THR A 146 -1.47 9.40 12.94
CA THR A 146 -2.37 9.55 14.10
C THR A 146 -3.79 9.25 13.64
N PRO A 147 -4.47 8.25 14.23
CA PRO A 147 -5.85 7.94 13.87
C PRO A 147 -6.77 9.14 14.06
N VAL A 148 -7.67 9.36 13.10
CA VAL A 148 -8.71 10.38 13.20
C VAL A 148 -10.06 9.80 12.81
N SER A 149 -11.10 10.21 13.54
CA SER A 149 -12.48 9.89 13.19
C SER A 149 -13.09 11.06 12.40
N LEU A 150 -13.59 10.74 11.21
CA LEU A 150 -14.31 11.69 10.39
C LEU A 150 -15.76 11.22 10.20
N PRO A 151 -16.72 12.13 10.02
CA PRO A 151 -18.06 11.74 9.67
C PRO A 151 -18.08 11.00 8.34
N GLN A 152 -19.01 10.05 8.18
CA GLN A 152 -19.22 9.35 6.93
C GLN A 152 -19.58 10.34 5.82
N GLN A 153 -18.87 10.26 4.70
CA GLN A 153 -19.05 11.16 3.56
C GLN A 153 -19.05 10.37 2.26
N TRP A 154 -19.75 10.89 1.26
CA TRP A 154 -19.72 10.39 -0.11
C TRP A 154 -18.76 11.23 -0.94
N PHE A 155 -17.95 10.55 -1.75
CA PHE A 155 -17.00 11.19 -2.66
C PHE A 155 -17.33 10.81 -4.10
N PHE A 156 -17.37 11.80 -4.96
CA PHE A 156 -17.42 11.61 -6.39
C PHE A 156 -16.02 11.77 -6.95
N ILE A 157 -15.46 10.71 -7.54
CA ILE A 157 -14.08 10.68 -8.03
C ILE A 157 -14.06 10.71 -9.55
N VAL A 158 -13.34 11.68 -10.11
CA VAL A 158 -13.10 11.80 -11.55
C VAL A 158 -11.61 11.60 -11.81
N LYS A 159 -11.26 10.61 -12.64
CA LYS A 159 -9.89 10.41 -13.12
C LYS A 159 -9.83 10.79 -14.60
N PRO A 160 -9.24 11.95 -14.96
CA PRO A 160 -8.97 12.29 -16.36
C PRO A 160 -7.99 11.30 -17.00
N ALA A 161 -8.02 11.18 -18.32
CA ALA A 161 -7.08 10.34 -19.08
C ALA A 161 -5.67 10.96 -19.21
N VAL A 162 -5.21 11.64 -18.14
CA VAL A 162 -3.89 12.28 -18.07
C VAL A 162 -3.07 11.60 -16.99
N HIS A 163 -1.83 11.27 -17.30
CA HIS A 163 -0.87 10.77 -16.32
C HIS A 163 0.06 11.89 -15.87
N ILE A 164 0.11 12.15 -14.56
CA ILE A 164 1.03 13.11 -13.95
C ILE A 164 1.94 12.32 -13.00
N ALA A 165 3.24 12.31 -13.31
CA ALA A 165 4.22 11.67 -12.44
C ALA A 165 4.33 12.45 -11.12
N THR A 166 4.23 11.76 -9.98
CA THR A 166 4.29 12.34 -8.62
C THR A 166 5.55 13.22 -8.42
N ALA A 167 6.69 12.79 -8.96
CA ALA A 167 7.96 13.54 -8.88
C ALA A 167 7.92 14.92 -9.57
N LYS A 168 6.89 15.23 -10.37
CA LYS A 168 6.69 16.55 -10.98
C LYS A 168 5.79 17.47 -10.16
N LEU A 169 5.17 16.93 -9.11
CA LEU A 169 4.24 17.66 -8.25
C LEU A 169 4.91 18.19 -6.97
N PHE A 170 6.10 17.66 -6.63
CA PHE A 170 6.88 18.00 -5.44
C PHE A 170 8.18 18.73 -5.75
#